data_6091957f1cea9d8a92774cfe55e3ef1c
#
_entry.id   6091957f1cea9d8a92774cfe55e3ef1c
#
_cell.length_a   1.000
_cell.length_b   1.000
_cell.length_c   1.000
_cell.angle_alpha   90.00
_cell.angle_beta   90.00
_cell.angle_gamma   90.00
#
_symmetry.space_group_name_H-M   'P 1'
#
loop_
_entity.id
_entity.type
_entity.pdbx_description
1 polymer ?
#
loop_
_entity_poly.entity_id
_entity_poly.type
_entity_poly.pdbx_seq_one_letter_code
_entity_poly.pdbx_strand_id
1 'polypeptide(L)'
;TVCAGTLALMDAGVKIKKPVSGIAMGLIKNPGEEKYAVLSDILGDEDHLGDMDFKVTGTKDGITATQMDIKVDGLSYDILERALNQAKEGRMHILNKITETIAEPRADLKEHAPRIETMTIPKEFIGAVIGPGGKIIQGMQEETGAVITIEEIDGMGRIEVSGTNKKCIDDAMRMIKAIVAVPEVGEVYKGK
;
A
#
# COMPACT_ATOMS: atom_id res chain seq x y z
N THR A 1 -15.58 2.09 -1.74
CA THR A 1 -14.23 2.04 -2.35
C THR A 1 -13.13 2.14 -1.31
N VAL A 2 -13.10 3.17 -0.43
CA VAL A 2 -12.01 3.41 0.54
C VAL A 2 -11.80 2.21 1.48
N CYS A 3 -12.86 1.73 2.13
CA CYS A 3 -12.76 0.62 3.08
C CYS A 3 -12.28 -0.68 2.41
N ALA A 4 -12.83 -0.99 1.24
CA ALA A 4 -12.39 -2.14 0.44
C ALA A 4 -10.93 -2.00 -0.02
N GLY A 5 -10.51 -0.79 -0.40
CA GLY A 5 -9.13 -0.49 -0.75
C GLY A 5 -8.17 -0.71 0.42
N THR A 6 -8.53 -0.25 1.62
CA THR A 6 -7.75 -0.51 2.84
C THR A 6 -7.59 -2.00 3.11
N LEU A 7 -8.70 -2.76 3.10
CA LEU A 7 -8.66 -4.21 3.30
C LEU A 7 -7.82 -4.91 2.23
N ALA A 8 -7.97 -4.54 0.96
CA ALA A 8 -7.22 -5.12 -0.14
C ALA A 8 -5.72 -4.88 -0.04
N LEU A 9 -5.30 -3.65 0.31
CA LEU A 9 -3.90 -3.31 0.51
C LEU A 9 -3.29 -4.08 1.69
N MET A 10 -4.02 -4.15 2.81
CA MET A 10 -3.58 -4.89 3.99
C MET A 10 -3.48 -6.40 3.72
N ASP A 11 -4.47 -6.97 3.01
CA ASP A 11 -4.46 -8.39 2.63
C ASP A 11 -3.37 -8.72 1.58
N ALA A 12 -3.04 -7.78 0.73
CA ALA A 12 -1.93 -7.92 -0.21
C ALA A 12 -0.54 -7.81 0.44
N GLY A 13 -0.45 -7.41 1.71
CA GLY A 13 0.83 -7.23 2.42
C GLY A 13 1.49 -5.87 2.17
N VAL A 14 0.76 -4.91 1.58
CA VAL A 14 1.29 -3.54 1.40
C VAL A 14 1.37 -2.86 2.76
N LYS A 15 2.55 -2.36 3.09
CA LYS A 15 2.84 -1.70 4.38
C LYS A 15 2.27 -0.28 4.42
N ILE A 16 0.93 -0.16 4.51
CA ILE A 16 0.29 1.13 4.77
C ILE A 16 0.61 1.60 6.20
N LYS A 17 0.73 2.90 6.40
CA LYS A 17 1.08 3.47 7.71
C LYS A 17 0.01 3.22 8.76
N LYS A 18 -1.27 3.36 8.39
CA LYS A 18 -2.43 3.14 9.26
C LYS A 18 -3.64 2.76 8.40
N PRO A 19 -4.55 1.91 8.91
CA PRO A 19 -5.81 1.65 8.22
C PRO A 19 -6.65 2.93 8.10
N VAL A 20 -7.36 3.05 6.99
CA VAL A 20 -8.24 4.16 6.67
C VAL A 20 -9.65 3.63 6.46
N SER A 21 -10.63 4.26 7.09
CA SER A 21 -12.05 4.07 6.79
C SER A 21 -12.64 5.33 6.18
N GLY A 22 -13.79 5.20 5.55
CA GLY A 22 -14.54 6.32 5.00
C GLY A 22 -16.04 6.11 5.16
N ILE A 23 -16.77 7.21 5.23
CA ILE A 23 -18.23 7.21 5.27
C ILE A 23 -18.76 8.30 4.35
N ALA A 24 -19.88 8.06 3.69
CA ALA A 24 -20.62 9.03 2.90
C ALA A 24 -21.73 9.62 3.78
N MET A 25 -21.74 10.94 3.89
CA MET A 25 -22.68 11.70 4.69
C MET A 25 -23.58 12.53 3.78
N GLY A 26 -24.78 12.83 4.23
CA GLY A 26 -25.73 13.69 3.55
C GLY A 26 -26.39 14.68 4.49
N LEU A 27 -27.02 15.67 3.89
CA LEU A 27 -27.86 16.66 4.56
C LEU A 27 -29.18 16.81 3.82
N ILE A 28 -30.27 16.85 4.57
CA ILE A 28 -31.60 17.26 4.09
C ILE A 28 -32.08 18.38 4.98
N LYS A 29 -32.50 19.48 4.39
CA LYS A 29 -33.05 20.66 5.07
C LYS A 29 -34.44 20.97 4.54
N ASN A 30 -35.39 21.23 5.42
CA ASN A 30 -36.72 21.67 4.99
C ASN A 30 -36.65 23.11 4.46
N PRO A 31 -37.14 23.36 3.22
CA PRO A 31 -37.22 24.72 2.70
C PRO A 31 -38.00 25.65 3.64
N GLY A 32 -37.36 26.75 4.04
CA GLY A 32 -37.99 27.75 4.91
C GLY A 32 -38.07 27.43 6.39
N GLU A 33 -37.54 26.30 6.83
CA GLU A 33 -37.45 25.89 8.22
C GLU A 33 -36.00 25.75 8.71
N GLU A 34 -35.77 25.91 10.00
CA GLU A 34 -34.48 25.62 10.63
C GLU A 34 -34.23 24.10 10.84
N LYS A 35 -35.23 23.26 10.50
CA LYS A 35 -35.10 21.81 10.65
C LYS A 35 -34.24 21.19 9.57
N TYR A 36 -33.31 20.39 9.99
CA TYR A 36 -32.42 19.62 9.11
C TYR A 36 -32.12 18.23 9.70
N ALA A 37 -31.74 17.32 8.83
CA ALA A 37 -31.23 15.99 9.21
C ALA A 37 -29.88 15.75 8.55
N VAL A 38 -28.90 15.29 9.36
CA VAL A 38 -27.63 14.78 8.86
C VAL A 38 -27.76 13.27 8.73
N LEU A 39 -27.48 12.76 7.54
CA LEU A 39 -27.58 11.35 7.18
C LEU A 39 -26.19 10.72 7.14
N SER A 40 -26.10 9.45 7.56
CA SER A 40 -24.89 8.64 7.50
C SER A 40 -25.09 7.47 6.56
N ASP A 41 -24.06 7.13 5.78
CA ASP A 41 -24.05 6.02 4.82
C ASP A 41 -25.17 6.15 3.77
N ILE A 42 -25.18 7.29 3.10
CA ILE A 42 -26.23 7.70 2.17
C ILE A 42 -26.35 6.81 0.94
N LEU A 43 -27.57 6.61 0.49
CA LEU A 43 -27.91 5.98 -0.77
C LEU A 43 -27.77 6.96 -1.95
N GLY A 44 -27.78 6.44 -3.19
CA GLY A 44 -27.67 7.27 -4.39
C GLY A 44 -28.77 8.32 -4.52
N ASP A 45 -30.01 8.00 -4.11
CA ASP A 45 -31.12 8.96 -4.12
C ASP A 45 -30.92 10.07 -3.07
N GLU A 46 -30.39 9.73 -1.91
CA GLU A 46 -30.07 10.70 -0.84
C GLU A 46 -28.90 11.61 -1.22
N ASP A 47 -27.92 11.07 -1.98
CA ASP A 47 -26.87 11.85 -2.61
C ASP A 47 -27.47 12.82 -3.65
N HIS A 48 -28.29 12.30 -4.58
CA HIS A 48 -28.79 13.10 -5.71
C HIS A 48 -29.80 14.17 -5.29
N LEU A 49 -30.73 13.85 -4.38
CA LEU A 49 -31.83 14.72 -3.95
C LEU A 49 -31.49 15.55 -2.70
N GLY A 50 -30.43 15.22 -1.99
CA GLY A 50 -30.02 15.91 -0.77
C GLY A 50 -29.42 17.30 -1.03
N ASP A 51 -29.39 18.12 0.02
CA ASP A 51 -28.86 19.50 -0.01
C ASP A 51 -27.34 19.56 0.08
N MET A 52 -26.72 18.53 0.60
CA MET A 52 -25.26 18.33 0.66
C MET A 52 -24.97 16.84 0.70
N ASP A 53 -23.91 16.45 0.00
CA ASP A 53 -23.23 15.17 0.23
C ASP A 53 -21.75 15.42 0.53
N PHE A 54 -21.17 14.63 1.43
CA PHE A 54 -19.74 14.67 1.63
C PHE A 54 -19.18 13.32 2.11
N LYS A 55 -18.02 13.02 1.62
CA LYS A 55 -17.28 11.81 1.94
C LYS A 55 -16.14 12.20 2.85
N VAL A 56 -16.05 11.55 4.00
CA VAL A 56 -15.01 11.78 5.00
C VAL A 56 -14.21 10.51 5.19
N THR A 57 -12.92 10.58 4.94
CA THR A 57 -12.01 9.46 5.14
C THR A 57 -10.94 9.79 6.18
N GLY A 58 -10.43 8.79 6.87
CA GLY A 58 -9.37 9.01 7.83
C GLY A 58 -8.98 7.77 8.63
N THR A 59 -7.92 7.95 9.39
CA THR A 59 -7.41 7.00 10.37
C THR A 59 -8.08 7.19 11.73
N LYS A 60 -7.69 6.43 12.74
CA LYS A 60 -8.11 6.66 14.12
C LYS A 60 -7.71 8.04 14.67
N ASP A 61 -6.66 8.66 14.12
CA ASP A 61 -6.07 9.89 14.65
C ASP A 61 -6.65 11.15 14.01
N GLY A 62 -7.29 11.04 12.83
CA GLY A 62 -7.86 12.19 12.16
C GLY A 62 -8.30 11.92 10.73
N ILE A 63 -8.80 12.98 10.10
CA ILE A 63 -9.25 13.00 8.72
C ILE A 63 -8.04 13.08 7.79
N THR A 64 -8.05 12.28 6.73
CA THR A 64 -7.00 12.26 5.70
C THR A 64 -7.45 12.83 4.38
N ALA A 65 -8.74 12.72 4.07
CA ALA A 65 -9.32 13.33 2.87
C ALA A 65 -10.82 13.56 3.05
N THR A 66 -11.33 14.59 2.40
CA THR A 66 -12.74 14.89 2.28
C THR A 66 -13.08 15.28 0.84
N GLN A 67 -14.32 15.01 0.42
CA GLN A 67 -14.90 15.54 -0.79
C GLN A 67 -16.33 15.95 -0.45
N MET A 68 -16.70 17.15 -0.79
CA MET A 68 -18.01 17.74 -0.44
C MET A 68 -18.64 18.39 -1.66
N ASP A 69 -19.93 18.15 -1.82
CA ASP A 69 -20.82 18.86 -2.75
C ASP A 69 -21.94 19.56 -1.97
N ILE A 70 -22.06 20.85 -2.12
CA ILE A 70 -23.08 21.67 -1.49
C ILE A 70 -24.04 22.17 -2.58
N LYS A 71 -25.33 21.85 -2.44
CA LYS A 71 -26.37 22.14 -3.42
C LYS A 71 -27.32 23.25 -2.96
N VAL A 72 -27.00 23.92 -1.85
CA VAL A 72 -27.72 25.05 -1.25
C VAL A 72 -26.81 26.25 -1.07
N ASP A 73 -27.39 27.44 -0.86
CA ASP A 73 -26.65 28.69 -0.67
C ASP A 73 -25.95 28.75 0.70
N GLY A 74 -24.94 27.89 0.89
CA GLY A 74 -24.15 27.84 2.10
C GLY A 74 -24.72 27.00 3.23
N LEU A 75 -23.83 26.64 4.16
CA LEU A 75 -24.12 25.87 5.37
C LEU A 75 -23.60 26.62 6.59
N SER A 76 -24.35 26.56 7.70
CA SER A 76 -23.85 27.08 8.97
C SER A 76 -22.74 26.21 9.53
N TYR A 77 -21.85 26.80 10.31
CA TYR A 77 -20.78 26.07 10.98
C TYR A 77 -21.30 25.01 11.93
N ASP A 78 -22.44 25.24 12.58
CA ASP A 78 -23.08 24.27 13.49
C ASP A 78 -23.51 22.99 12.76
N ILE A 79 -24.04 23.12 11.54
CA ILE A 79 -24.39 21.98 10.69
C ILE A 79 -23.13 21.20 10.29
N LEU A 80 -22.06 21.91 9.89
CA LEU A 80 -20.78 21.30 9.51
C LEU A 80 -20.13 20.57 10.70
N GLU A 81 -20.09 21.20 11.86
CA GLU A 81 -19.55 20.59 13.07
C GLU A 81 -20.31 19.33 13.45
N ARG A 82 -21.65 19.38 13.47
CA ARG A 82 -22.48 18.21 13.73
C ARG A 82 -22.24 17.09 12.73
N ALA A 83 -22.19 17.43 11.43
CA ALA A 83 -21.96 16.45 10.37
C ALA A 83 -20.58 15.80 10.48
N LEU A 84 -19.52 16.56 10.77
CA LEU A 84 -18.18 16.04 10.97
C LEU A 84 -18.07 15.14 12.22
N ASN A 85 -18.74 15.50 13.32
CA ASN A 85 -18.77 14.68 14.52
C ASN A 85 -19.51 13.35 14.27
N GLN A 86 -20.67 13.41 13.61
CA GLN A 86 -21.42 12.21 13.23
C GLN A 86 -20.63 11.33 12.24
N ALA A 87 -19.94 11.94 11.28
CA ALA A 87 -19.02 11.23 10.38
C ALA A 87 -17.87 10.55 11.11
N LYS A 88 -17.32 11.19 12.15
CA LYS A 88 -16.28 10.61 12.99
C LYS A 88 -16.75 9.34 13.69
N GLU A 89 -17.94 9.36 14.28
CA GLU A 89 -18.53 8.18 14.96
C GLU A 89 -18.75 7.03 13.97
N GLY A 90 -19.39 7.29 12.83
CA GLY A 90 -19.63 6.29 11.78
C GLY A 90 -18.34 5.74 11.21
N ARG A 91 -17.37 6.60 10.92
CA ARG A 91 -16.06 6.21 10.39
C ARG A 91 -15.27 5.35 11.40
N MET A 92 -15.31 5.68 12.69
CA MET A 92 -14.66 4.88 13.74
C MET A 92 -15.31 3.52 13.89
N HIS A 93 -16.65 3.44 13.82
CA HIS A 93 -17.36 2.16 13.81
C HIS A 93 -16.88 1.27 12.64
N ILE A 94 -16.83 1.80 11.43
CA ILE A 94 -16.36 1.08 10.24
C ILE A 94 -14.89 0.68 10.40
N LEU A 95 -14.04 1.57 10.92
CA LEU A 95 -12.62 1.29 11.13
C LEU A 95 -12.42 0.11 12.10
N ASN A 96 -13.23 0.03 13.15
CA ASN A 96 -13.19 -1.09 14.07
C ASN A 96 -13.54 -2.42 13.36
N LYS A 97 -14.55 -2.42 12.46
CA LYS A 97 -14.89 -3.60 11.67
C LYS A 97 -13.77 -4.01 10.70
N ILE A 98 -13.07 -3.05 10.12
CA ILE A 98 -11.88 -3.29 9.29
C ILE A 98 -10.79 -3.97 10.12
N THR A 99 -10.49 -3.43 11.31
CA THR A 99 -9.41 -3.95 12.15
C THR A 99 -9.77 -5.26 12.86
N GLU A 100 -11.04 -5.54 13.12
CA GLU A 100 -11.53 -6.86 13.54
C GLU A 100 -11.26 -7.93 12.46
N THR A 101 -11.33 -7.57 11.18
CA THR A 101 -11.11 -8.47 10.05
C THR A 101 -9.62 -8.65 9.76
N ILE A 102 -8.88 -7.56 9.67
CA ILE A 102 -7.42 -7.54 9.45
C ILE A 102 -6.85 -6.44 10.36
N ALA A 103 -6.20 -6.84 11.45
CA ALA A 103 -5.63 -5.90 12.44
C ALA A 103 -4.41 -5.15 11.89
N GLU A 104 -3.55 -5.84 11.15
CA GLU A 104 -2.31 -5.32 10.58
C GLU A 104 -2.12 -5.84 9.15
N PRO A 105 -1.39 -5.11 8.27
CA PRO A 105 -1.02 -5.63 6.97
C PRO A 105 -0.27 -6.96 7.10
N ARG A 106 -0.54 -7.90 6.21
CA ARG A 106 0.18 -9.19 6.21
C ARG A 106 1.69 -8.95 6.21
N ALA A 107 2.41 -9.84 6.89
CA ALA A 107 3.86 -9.70 7.07
C ALA A 107 4.61 -9.68 5.73
N ASP A 108 4.10 -10.41 4.74
CA ASP A 108 4.69 -10.54 3.41
C ASP A 108 3.61 -10.50 2.32
N LEU A 109 4.03 -10.26 1.08
CA LEU A 109 3.18 -10.38 -0.10
C LEU A 109 2.72 -11.83 -0.28
N LYS A 110 1.59 -12.02 -0.94
CA LYS A 110 1.11 -13.36 -1.29
C LYS A 110 2.13 -14.11 -2.16
N GLU A 111 2.14 -15.43 -2.06
CA GLU A 111 3.12 -16.30 -2.72
C GLU A 111 3.22 -16.04 -4.24
N HIS A 112 2.09 -15.75 -4.88
CA HIS A 112 2.01 -15.52 -6.33
C HIS A 112 2.15 -14.04 -6.73
N ALA A 113 2.36 -13.14 -5.76
CA ALA A 113 2.51 -11.72 -6.08
C ALA A 113 3.87 -11.47 -6.75
N PRO A 114 3.91 -10.74 -7.88
CA PRO A 114 5.17 -10.30 -8.46
C PRO A 114 5.97 -9.47 -7.45
N ARG A 115 7.27 -9.70 -7.41
CA ARG A 115 8.17 -9.05 -6.44
C ARG A 115 9.37 -8.49 -7.16
N ILE A 116 9.93 -7.46 -6.57
CA ILE A 116 11.24 -6.90 -6.93
C ILE A 116 12.03 -6.78 -5.64
N GLU A 117 13.20 -7.42 -5.59
CA GLU A 117 14.17 -7.22 -4.52
C GLU A 117 15.42 -6.55 -5.08
N THR A 118 15.99 -5.68 -4.28
CA THR A 118 17.16 -4.90 -4.67
C THR A 118 18.32 -5.22 -3.73
N MET A 119 19.51 -5.38 -4.28
CA MET A 119 20.74 -5.46 -3.50
C MET A 119 21.84 -4.58 -4.12
N THR A 120 22.74 -4.11 -3.28
CA THR A 120 23.90 -3.33 -3.70
C THR A 120 25.15 -4.16 -3.52
N ILE A 121 26.02 -4.14 -4.53
CA ILE A 121 27.32 -4.83 -4.52
C ILE A 121 28.46 -3.85 -4.83
N PRO A 122 29.69 -4.10 -4.40
CA PRO A 122 30.85 -3.35 -4.84
C PRO A 122 30.99 -3.44 -6.36
N LYS A 123 31.44 -2.34 -7.00
CA LYS A 123 31.61 -2.23 -8.45
C LYS A 123 32.45 -3.37 -9.03
N GLU A 124 33.47 -3.80 -8.32
CA GLU A 124 34.41 -4.86 -8.75
C GLU A 124 33.70 -6.20 -9.01
N PHE A 125 32.54 -6.47 -8.36
CA PHE A 125 31.79 -7.71 -8.56
C PHE A 125 30.79 -7.64 -9.72
N ILE A 126 30.53 -6.47 -10.31
CA ILE A 126 29.58 -6.34 -11.43
C ILE A 126 30.00 -7.27 -12.59
N GLY A 127 31.27 -7.25 -12.95
CA GLY A 127 31.78 -8.11 -14.00
C GLY A 127 31.67 -9.60 -13.69
N ALA A 128 31.86 -9.99 -12.44
CA ALA A 128 31.74 -11.38 -12.00
C ALA A 128 30.28 -11.89 -12.04
N VAL A 129 29.32 -11.05 -11.67
CA VAL A 129 27.89 -11.39 -11.72
C VAL A 129 27.38 -11.46 -13.17
N ILE A 130 27.82 -10.56 -14.04
CA ILE A 130 27.46 -10.59 -15.46
C ILE A 130 28.12 -11.79 -16.15
N GLY A 131 29.39 -12.00 -15.88
CA GLY A 131 30.21 -13.04 -16.51
C GLY A 131 30.61 -12.74 -17.96
N PRO A 132 31.50 -13.54 -18.55
CA PRO A 132 31.98 -13.36 -19.94
C PRO A 132 30.82 -13.42 -20.93
N GLY A 133 30.57 -12.32 -21.64
CA GLY A 133 29.46 -12.20 -22.60
C GLY A 133 28.06 -12.38 -21.98
N GLY A 134 27.91 -12.10 -20.68
CA GLY A 134 26.61 -12.21 -19.98
C GLY A 134 26.17 -13.64 -19.62
N LYS A 135 27.07 -14.63 -19.79
CA LYS A 135 26.69 -16.06 -19.60
C LYS A 135 26.27 -16.40 -18.18
N ILE A 136 26.87 -15.77 -17.16
CA ILE A 136 26.55 -16.07 -15.77
C ILE A 136 25.17 -15.53 -15.41
N ILE A 137 24.89 -14.26 -15.73
CA ILE A 137 23.57 -13.66 -15.45
C ILE A 137 22.45 -14.34 -16.23
N GLN A 138 22.71 -14.70 -17.51
CA GLN A 138 21.74 -15.43 -18.32
C GLN A 138 21.45 -16.83 -17.74
N GLY A 139 22.50 -17.56 -17.33
CA GLY A 139 22.33 -18.87 -16.70
C GLY A 139 21.54 -18.79 -15.39
N MET A 140 21.78 -17.77 -14.55
CA MET A 140 20.99 -17.55 -13.35
C MET A 140 19.51 -17.27 -13.68
N GLN A 141 19.24 -16.45 -14.70
CA GLN A 141 17.87 -16.15 -15.13
C GLN A 141 17.17 -17.40 -15.70
N GLU A 142 17.85 -18.21 -16.49
CA GLU A 142 17.32 -19.47 -17.04
C GLU A 142 17.02 -20.49 -15.94
N GLU A 143 17.92 -20.64 -14.95
CA GLU A 143 17.76 -21.60 -13.87
C GLU A 143 16.66 -21.22 -12.88
N THR A 144 16.54 -19.93 -12.57
CA THR A 144 15.61 -19.45 -11.52
C THR A 144 14.28 -18.97 -12.07
N GLY A 145 14.22 -18.56 -13.34
CA GLY A 145 13.07 -17.88 -13.93
C GLY A 145 12.90 -16.41 -13.47
N ALA A 146 13.88 -15.87 -12.74
CA ALA A 146 13.92 -14.47 -12.35
C ALA A 146 14.51 -13.59 -13.45
N VAL A 147 14.14 -12.32 -13.48
CA VAL A 147 14.79 -11.30 -14.31
C VAL A 147 15.75 -10.51 -13.44
N ILE A 148 17.01 -10.42 -13.85
CA ILE A 148 18.08 -9.76 -13.10
C ILE A 148 18.57 -8.58 -13.92
N THR A 149 18.50 -7.37 -13.34
CA THR A 149 19.03 -6.14 -13.93
C THR A 149 20.14 -5.60 -13.06
N ILE A 150 21.21 -5.11 -13.68
CA ILE A 150 22.34 -4.53 -12.96
C ILE A 150 22.64 -3.15 -13.55
N GLU A 151 22.71 -2.15 -12.68
CA GLU A 151 23.07 -0.78 -13.00
C GLU A 151 24.21 -0.32 -12.11
N GLU A 152 25.15 0.45 -12.66
CA GLU A 152 26.18 1.14 -11.87
C GLU A 152 25.62 2.50 -11.43
N ILE A 153 25.49 2.71 -10.13
CA ILE A 153 25.02 3.95 -9.53
C ILE A 153 26.01 4.33 -8.41
N ASP A 154 26.54 5.55 -8.45
CA ASP A 154 27.45 6.10 -7.43
C ASP A 154 28.66 5.20 -7.10
N GLY A 155 29.20 4.51 -8.13
CA GLY A 155 30.36 3.63 -7.96
C GLY A 155 30.05 2.27 -7.31
N MET A 156 28.79 1.92 -7.20
CA MET A 156 28.28 0.63 -6.73
C MET A 156 27.44 -0.05 -7.79
N GLY A 157 27.35 -1.37 -7.77
CA GLY A 157 26.42 -2.12 -8.59
C GLY A 157 25.07 -2.27 -7.88
N ARG A 158 24.01 -1.68 -8.41
CA ARG A 158 22.65 -1.92 -7.97
C ARG A 158 22.05 -3.05 -8.79
N ILE A 159 21.68 -4.13 -8.11
CA ILE A 159 21.05 -5.29 -8.71
C ILE A 159 19.57 -5.28 -8.33
N GLU A 160 18.70 -5.38 -9.33
CA GLU A 160 17.27 -5.60 -9.14
C GLU A 160 16.93 -7.01 -9.64
N VAL A 161 16.31 -7.80 -8.78
CA VAL A 161 15.84 -9.15 -9.08
C VAL A 161 14.33 -9.14 -9.03
N SER A 162 13.68 -9.38 -10.14
CA SER A 162 12.22 -9.44 -10.25
C SER A 162 11.75 -10.85 -10.65
N GLY A 163 10.59 -11.24 -10.15
CA GLY A 163 10.06 -12.56 -10.42
C GLY A 163 8.59 -12.72 -10.07
N THR A 164 7.98 -13.79 -10.55
CA THR A 164 6.56 -14.09 -10.39
C THR A 164 6.22 -14.72 -9.04
N ASN A 165 7.22 -15.19 -8.30
CA ASN A 165 7.05 -15.80 -6.98
C ASN A 165 8.32 -15.61 -6.13
N LYS A 166 8.18 -15.80 -4.81
CA LYS A 166 9.27 -15.62 -3.87
C LYS A 166 10.45 -16.55 -4.12
N LYS A 167 10.17 -17.80 -4.47
CA LYS A 167 11.21 -18.82 -4.62
C LYS A 167 12.23 -18.47 -5.71
N CYS A 168 11.76 -18.01 -6.88
CA CYS A 168 12.67 -17.65 -7.98
C CYS A 168 13.60 -16.49 -7.61
N ILE A 169 13.09 -15.53 -6.82
CA ILE A 169 13.89 -14.39 -6.34
C ILE A 169 14.89 -14.86 -5.28
N ASP A 170 14.46 -15.65 -4.28
CA ASP A 170 15.35 -16.16 -3.23
C ASP A 170 16.48 -17.01 -3.82
N ASP A 171 16.17 -17.85 -4.81
CA ASP A 171 17.19 -18.66 -5.51
C ASP A 171 18.17 -17.77 -6.29
N ALA A 172 17.68 -16.78 -7.05
CA ALA A 172 18.55 -15.85 -7.79
C ALA A 172 19.41 -15.01 -6.82
N MET A 173 18.83 -14.48 -5.76
CA MET A 173 19.54 -13.70 -4.74
C MET A 173 20.62 -14.55 -4.04
N ARG A 174 20.35 -15.83 -3.78
CA ARG A 174 21.32 -16.78 -3.21
C ARG A 174 22.50 -17.01 -4.17
N MET A 175 22.23 -17.19 -5.47
CA MET A 175 23.28 -17.37 -6.47
C MET A 175 24.16 -16.12 -6.60
N ILE A 176 23.55 -14.92 -6.63
CA ILE A 176 24.30 -13.67 -6.67
C ILE A 176 25.15 -13.51 -5.41
N LYS A 177 24.59 -13.73 -4.23
CA LYS A 177 25.31 -13.66 -2.95
C LYS A 177 26.51 -14.60 -2.91
N ALA A 178 26.40 -15.79 -3.49
CA ALA A 178 27.50 -16.75 -3.56
C ALA A 178 28.68 -16.23 -4.45
N ILE A 179 28.39 -15.43 -5.47
CA ILE A 179 29.42 -14.83 -6.36
C ILE A 179 30.12 -13.66 -5.66
N VAL A 180 29.37 -12.85 -4.90
CA VAL A 180 29.88 -11.64 -4.25
C VAL A 180 30.34 -11.85 -2.81
N ALA A 181 30.30 -13.09 -2.33
CA ALA A 181 30.72 -13.44 -0.96
C ALA A 181 32.21 -13.18 -0.77
N VAL A 182 32.53 -12.31 0.18
CA VAL A 182 33.88 -12.07 0.67
C VAL A 182 33.99 -12.76 2.02
N PRO A 183 35.01 -13.63 2.23
CA PRO A 183 35.22 -14.28 3.53
C PRO A 183 35.47 -13.25 4.62
N GLU A 184 34.72 -13.31 5.71
CA GLU A 184 34.92 -12.46 6.88
C GLU A 184 35.63 -13.21 7.99
N VAL A 185 36.52 -12.51 8.71
CA VAL A 185 37.27 -13.11 9.82
C VAL A 185 36.35 -13.44 10.98
N GLY A 186 36.29 -14.73 11.36
CA GLY A 186 35.42 -15.23 12.44
C GLY A 186 34.19 -15.99 11.95
N GLU A 187 33.88 -15.95 10.65
CA GLU A 187 32.79 -16.72 10.04
C GLU A 187 33.25 -18.13 9.62
N VAL A 188 32.34 -19.09 9.69
CA VAL A 188 32.61 -20.50 9.32
C VAL A 188 32.02 -20.78 7.94
N TYR A 189 32.86 -21.06 6.96
CA TYR A 189 32.46 -21.39 5.60
C TYR A 189 32.60 -22.91 5.33
N LYS A 190 31.61 -23.48 4.61
CA LYS A 190 31.75 -24.85 4.10
C LYS A 190 32.64 -24.82 2.84
N GLY A 191 33.87 -25.29 2.96
CA GLY A 191 34.74 -25.54 1.83
C GLY A 191 34.35 -26.80 1.06
N LYS A 192 34.71 -26.83 -0.25
CA LYS A 192 34.80 -28.07 -1.04
C LYS A 192 36.20 -28.59 -0.99
#